data_bcd64276e15ea14493fb5b7314fba8ae
#
_entry.id   bcd64276e15ea14493fb5b7314fba8ae
#
_cell.length_a   1.000
_cell.length_b   1.000
_cell.length_c   1.000
_cell.angle_alpha   90.00
_cell.angle_beta   90.00
_cell.angle_gamma   90.00
#
_symmetry.space_group_name_H-M   'P 1'
#
loop_
_entity.id
_entity.type
_entity.pdbx_description
1 polymer ?
#
loop_
_entity_poly.entity_id
_entity_poly.type
_entity_poly.pdbx_seq_one_letter_code
_entity_poly.pdbx_strand_id
1 'polypeptide(L)'
;MIKIKNKTLSGNINAVQSKSMAHRYIICSALSKEYTKIYLKDISQDVKATIDAIKNLGTDVDIRDDYIIIRESNIKNNIFDCKQSGTTLRFMLPIATSLLDECSFIGHGRLPKRPINDIVNIMKKSSCIFSNDTLPFNIKNKFIC
;
A
#
# COMPACT_ATOMS: atom_id res chain seq x y z
N MET A 1 7.48 27.82 -18.73
CA MET A 1 7.79 26.90 -19.82
C MET A 1 9.19 26.36 -19.61
N ILE A 2 9.39 25.06 -19.47
CA ILE A 2 10.72 24.43 -19.31
C ILE A 2 11.27 24.19 -20.70
N LYS A 3 12.45 24.71 -21.01
CA LYS A 3 13.13 24.52 -22.30
C LYS A 3 14.25 23.50 -22.13
N ILE A 4 14.10 22.35 -22.76
CA ILE A 4 15.12 21.28 -22.76
C ILE A 4 16.02 21.49 -23.96
N LYS A 5 17.35 21.59 -23.74
CA LYS A 5 18.35 21.65 -24.79
C LYS A 5 18.97 20.27 -24.99
N ASN A 6 19.17 19.86 -26.23
CA ASN A 6 19.90 18.64 -26.54
C ASN A 6 21.32 18.71 -25.97
N LYS A 7 21.67 17.71 -25.13
CA LYS A 7 23.04 17.50 -24.64
C LYS A 7 23.34 16.01 -24.66
N THR A 8 24.57 15.69 -25.07
CA THR A 8 25.07 14.32 -24.91
C THR A 8 25.37 14.08 -23.43
N LEU A 9 24.76 13.06 -22.85
CA LEU A 9 25.04 12.63 -21.50
C LEU A 9 25.95 11.40 -21.55
N SER A 10 26.96 11.36 -20.68
CA SER A 10 27.84 10.22 -20.48
C SER A 10 28.05 10.00 -18.99
N GLY A 11 28.22 8.75 -18.56
CA GLY A 11 28.42 8.37 -17.17
C GLY A 11 27.57 7.20 -16.78
N ASN A 12 27.77 6.71 -15.55
CA ASN A 12 27.01 5.62 -14.95
C ASN A 12 26.09 6.17 -13.87
N ILE A 13 24.86 5.69 -13.85
CA ILE A 13 23.91 5.96 -12.77
C ILE A 13 23.42 4.63 -12.19
N ASN A 14 23.25 4.58 -10.88
CA ASN A 14 22.58 3.45 -10.26
C ASN A 14 21.08 3.56 -10.50
N ALA A 15 20.48 2.51 -11.09
CA ALA A 15 19.04 2.45 -11.25
C ALA A 15 18.36 2.36 -9.89
N VAL A 16 17.30 3.14 -9.70
CA VAL A 16 16.44 2.99 -8.52
C VAL A 16 15.64 1.69 -8.61
N GLN A 17 15.37 1.09 -7.48
CA GLN A 17 14.55 -0.13 -7.43
C GLN A 17 13.12 0.14 -7.87
N SER A 18 12.49 -0.89 -8.46
CA SER A 18 11.10 -0.80 -8.90
C SER A 18 10.15 -0.70 -7.70
N LYS A 19 9.67 0.51 -7.42
CA LYS A 19 8.65 0.76 -6.39
C LYS A 19 7.42 -0.11 -6.59
N SER A 20 6.98 -0.29 -7.83
CA SER A 20 5.80 -1.09 -8.16
C SER A 20 5.97 -2.58 -7.83
N MET A 21 7.16 -3.13 -8.03
CA MET A 21 7.47 -4.51 -7.64
C MET A 21 7.60 -4.63 -6.11
N ALA A 22 8.22 -3.65 -5.47
CA ALA A 22 8.36 -3.64 -4.01
C ALA A 22 7.00 -3.73 -3.31
N HIS A 23 6.01 -2.92 -3.69
CA HIS A 23 4.66 -3.00 -3.14
C HIS A 23 4.07 -4.42 -3.26
N ARG A 24 4.18 -5.03 -4.45
CA ARG A 24 3.61 -6.36 -4.71
C ARG A 24 4.30 -7.44 -3.89
N TYR A 25 5.63 -7.47 -3.87
CA TYR A 25 6.37 -8.46 -3.08
C TYR A 25 6.04 -8.35 -1.59
N ILE A 26 6.01 -7.15 -1.04
CA ILE A 26 5.68 -6.91 0.36
C ILE A 26 4.27 -7.44 0.69
N ILE A 27 3.28 -7.11 -0.13
CA ILE A 27 1.90 -7.54 0.07
C ILE A 27 1.76 -9.06 -0.08
N CYS A 28 2.32 -9.65 -1.15
CA CYS A 28 2.26 -11.10 -1.35
C CYS A 28 2.93 -11.86 -0.22
N SER A 29 4.09 -11.38 0.26
CA SER A 29 4.78 -11.98 1.41
C SER A 29 3.97 -11.89 2.69
N ALA A 30 3.30 -10.78 2.93
CA ALA A 30 2.42 -10.64 4.10
C ALA A 30 1.22 -11.60 4.05
N LEU A 31 0.66 -11.83 2.86
CA LEU A 31 -0.49 -12.73 2.66
C LEU A 31 -0.10 -14.21 2.65
N SER A 32 1.14 -14.54 2.29
CA SER A 32 1.63 -15.93 2.32
C SER A 32 1.79 -16.49 3.73
N LYS A 33 1.91 -15.61 4.72
CA LYS A 33 2.17 -15.93 6.14
C LYS A 33 3.49 -16.68 6.38
N GLU A 34 4.33 -16.78 5.37
CA GLU A 34 5.61 -17.45 5.42
C GLU A 34 6.74 -16.47 5.75
N TYR A 35 7.84 -17.00 6.33
CA TYR A 35 9.06 -16.22 6.45
C TYR A 35 9.59 -15.83 5.07
N THR A 36 9.65 -14.53 4.81
CA THR A 36 10.14 -14.04 3.52
C THR A 36 11.22 -12.98 3.71
N LYS A 37 12.31 -13.10 2.96
CA LYS A 37 13.36 -12.09 2.87
C LYS A 37 13.30 -11.43 1.49
N ILE A 38 13.13 -10.10 1.48
CA ILE A 38 13.08 -9.29 0.26
C ILE A 38 14.29 -8.35 0.26
N TYR A 39 15.15 -8.46 -0.76
CA TYR A 39 16.24 -7.51 -0.96
C TYR A 39 15.67 -6.19 -1.49
N LEU A 40 15.78 -5.15 -0.69
CA LEU A 40 15.17 -3.85 -0.94
C LEU A 40 16.06 -2.76 -0.33
N LYS A 41 16.67 -1.96 -1.19
CA LYS A 41 17.35 -0.71 -0.83
C LYS A 41 16.41 0.48 -1.02
N ASP A 42 16.69 1.59 -0.37
CA ASP A 42 16.03 2.88 -0.64
C ASP A 42 14.49 2.81 -0.56
N ILE A 43 13.98 2.44 0.60
CA ILE A 43 12.54 2.35 0.84
C ILE A 43 11.89 3.75 0.69
N SER A 44 11.14 3.93 -0.39
CA SER A 44 10.41 5.18 -0.64
C SER A 44 9.26 5.36 0.38
N GLN A 45 8.81 6.62 0.56
CA GLN A 45 7.68 6.93 1.45
C GLN A 45 6.41 6.13 1.11
N ASP A 46 6.15 5.89 -0.18
CA ASP A 46 5.00 5.09 -0.61
C ASP A 46 5.15 3.62 -0.20
N VAL A 47 6.35 3.05 -0.36
CA VAL A 47 6.64 1.66 0.06
C VAL A 47 6.57 1.53 1.57
N LYS A 48 7.06 2.54 2.31
CA LYS A 48 6.92 2.59 3.77
C LYS A 48 5.46 2.59 4.21
N ALA A 49 4.59 3.34 3.53
CA ALA A 49 3.15 3.32 3.81
C ALA A 49 2.55 1.91 3.60
N THR A 50 3.03 1.14 2.62
CA THR A 50 2.60 -0.26 2.45
C THR A 50 3.12 -1.16 3.57
N ILE A 51 4.37 -0.99 3.99
CA ILE A 51 4.94 -1.72 5.13
C ILE A 51 4.12 -1.46 6.40
N ASP A 52 3.81 -0.19 6.68
CA ASP A 52 3.00 0.19 7.84
C ASP A 52 1.58 -0.42 7.75
N ALA A 53 1.00 -0.46 6.55
CA ALA A 53 -0.32 -1.04 6.33
C ALA A 53 -0.35 -2.56 6.55
N ILE A 54 0.66 -3.32 6.09
CA ILE A 54 0.71 -4.77 6.31
C ILE A 54 0.98 -5.12 7.79
N LYS A 55 1.71 -4.28 8.52
CA LYS A 55 1.90 -4.43 9.97
C LYS A 55 0.55 -4.39 10.71
N ASN A 56 -0.36 -3.52 10.27
CA ASN A 56 -1.71 -3.46 10.83
C ASN A 56 -2.53 -4.72 10.51
N LEU A 57 -2.25 -5.41 9.41
CA LEU A 57 -2.87 -6.71 9.09
C LEU A 57 -2.29 -7.89 9.87
N GLY A 58 -1.34 -7.67 10.77
CA GLY A 58 -0.75 -8.74 11.57
C GLY A 58 0.50 -9.33 10.93
N THR A 59 1.31 -8.49 10.33
CA THR A 59 2.61 -8.87 9.78
C THR A 59 3.72 -8.18 10.57
N ASP A 60 4.72 -8.93 11.00
CA ASP A 60 5.96 -8.36 11.55
C ASP A 60 6.95 -8.09 10.42
N VAL A 61 7.55 -6.91 10.43
CA VAL A 61 8.52 -6.48 9.41
C VAL A 61 9.76 -5.93 10.08
N ASP A 62 10.88 -6.62 9.91
CA ASP A 62 12.21 -6.18 10.33
C ASP A 62 12.93 -5.55 9.13
N ILE A 63 13.31 -4.28 9.26
CA ILE A 63 13.95 -3.49 8.19
C ILE A 63 15.44 -3.42 8.46
N ARG A 64 16.23 -3.85 7.49
CA ARG A 64 17.70 -3.79 7.45
C ARG A 64 18.17 -2.91 6.30
N ASP A 65 19.46 -2.64 6.22
CA ASP A 65 20.04 -1.73 5.23
C ASP A 65 19.73 -2.13 3.78
N ASP A 66 19.85 -3.43 3.46
CA ASP A 66 19.72 -3.95 2.10
C ASP A 66 18.52 -4.89 1.89
N TYR A 67 17.77 -5.21 2.94
CA TYR A 67 16.65 -6.13 2.87
C TYR A 67 15.64 -5.92 3.99
N ILE A 68 14.46 -6.45 3.79
CA ILE A 68 13.43 -6.57 4.81
C ILE A 68 13.11 -8.04 5.05
N ILE A 69 12.73 -8.38 6.28
CA ILE A 69 12.22 -9.69 6.66
C ILE A 69 10.76 -9.52 7.03
N ILE A 70 9.92 -10.37 6.46
CA ILE A 70 8.47 -10.38 6.70
C ILE A 70 8.11 -11.72 7.33
N ARG A 71 7.31 -11.67 8.41
CA ARG A 71 6.83 -12.84 9.16
C ARG A 71 5.36 -12.66 9.52
N GLU A 72 4.67 -13.76 9.75
CA GLU A 72 3.33 -13.71 10.33
C GLU A 72 3.37 -13.15 11.75
N SER A 73 2.36 -12.40 12.10
CA SER A 73 2.08 -11.88 13.44
C SER A 73 0.55 -11.83 13.65
N ASN A 74 0.11 -11.42 14.81
CA ASN A 74 -1.32 -11.23 15.07
C ASN A 74 -1.80 -9.87 14.55
N ILE A 75 -3.02 -9.82 14.02
CA ILE A 75 -3.67 -8.56 13.60
C ILE A 75 -3.76 -7.62 14.80
N LYS A 76 -3.24 -6.41 14.67
CA LYS A 76 -3.15 -5.44 15.77
C LYS A 76 -4.03 -4.22 15.58
N ASN A 77 -4.43 -3.89 14.34
CA ASN A 77 -5.14 -2.65 14.06
C ASN A 77 -5.96 -2.76 12.77
N ASN A 78 -7.06 -2.04 12.72
CA ASN A 78 -7.93 -1.93 11.54
C ASN A 78 -7.89 -0.52 10.90
N ILE A 79 -6.94 0.33 11.27
CA ILE A 79 -6.76 1.69 10.73
C ILE A 79 -5.56 1.70 9.79
N PHE A 80 -5.77 2.09 8.53
CA PHE A 80 -4.78 2.12 7.47
C PHE A 80 -4.48 3.55 7.05
N ASP A 81 -3.35 4.08 7.50
CA ASP A 81 -2.84 5.37 7.03
C ASP A 81 -2.00 5.18 5.77
N CYS A 82 -2.60 5.43 4.62
CA CYS A 82 -1.95 5.32 3.32
C CYS A 82 -1.00 6.47 2.99
N LYS A 83 -0.81 7.43 3.90
CA LYS A 83 0.00 8.64 3.67
C LYS A 83 -0.43 9.34 2.37
N GLN A 84 0.46 9.43 1.38
CA GLN A 84 0.16 9.96 0.05
C GLN A 84 0.19 8.88 -1.04
N SER A 85 0.30 7.60 -0.65
CA SER A 85 0.45 6.46 -1.55
C SER A 85 -0.88 5.98 -2.12
N GLY A 86 -1.16 6.33 -3.36
CA GLY A 86 -2.33 5.81 -4.08
C GLY A 86 -2.23 4.31 -4.37
N THR A 87 -1.03 3.76 -4.48
CA THR A 87 -0.80 2.32 -4.67
C THR A 87 -1.16 1.55 -3.40
N THR A 88 -0.68 2.02 -2.24
CA THR A 88 -1.04 1.42 -0.94
C THR A 88 -2.55 1.43 -0.75
N LEU A 89 -3.22 2.57 -0.96
CA LEU A 89 -4.67 2.67 -0.84
C LEU A 89 -5.38 1.64 -1.71
N ARG A 90 -5.08 1.60 -3.01
CA ARG A 90 -5.77 0.74 -3.97
C ARG A 90 -5.57 -0.75 -3.72
N PHE A 91 -4.39 -1.16 -3.28
CA PHE A 91 -4.14 -2.56 -2.94
C PHE A 91 -4.75 -2.94 -1.59
N MET A 92 -4.60 -2.07 -0.59
CA MET A 92 -5.06 -2.40 0.76
C MET A 92 -6.58 -2.34 0.92
N LEU A 93 -7.31 -1.56 0.11
CA LEU A 93 -8.76 -1.51 0.14
C LEU A 93 -9.41 -2.90 0.04
N PRO A 94 -9.24 -3.66 -1.05
CA PRO A 94 -9.84 -4.98 -1.16
C PRO A 94 -9.22 -5.98 -0.18
N ILE A 95 -7.92 -5.91 0.08
CA ILE A 95 -7.23 -6.86 0.96
C ILE A 95 -7.72 -6.72 2.40
N ALA A 96 -7.68 -5.52 2.97
CA ALA A 96 -8.09 -5.30 4.35
C ALA A 96 -9.57 -5.65 4.56
N THR A 97 -10.44 -5.23 3.63
CA THR A 97 -11.88 -5.52 3.73
C THR A 97 -12.23 -7.00 3.49
N SER A 98 -11.40 -7.77 2.80
CA SER A 98 -11.59 -9.23 2.72
C SER A 98 -11.22 -9.94 4.02
N LEU A 99 -10.32 -9.37 4.81
CA LEU A 99 -9.80 -9.97 6.04
C LEU A 99 -10.52 -9.47 7.30
N LEU A 100 -11.02 -8.23 7.30
CA LEU A 100 -11.60 -7.55 8.44
C LEU A 100 -13.06 -7.18 8.18
N ASP A 101 -13.91 -7.28 9.22
CA ASP A 101 -15.32 -6.89 9.14
C ASP A 101 -15.51 -5.37 9.11
N GLU A 102 -14.58 -4.64 9.72
CA GLU A 102 -14.58 -3.18 9.73
C GLU A 102 -13.13 -2.66 9.65
N CYS A 103 -12.91 -1.66 8.81
CA CYS A 103 -11.62 -0.98 8.71
C CYS A 103 -11.76 0.48 8.30
N SER A 104 -10.74 1.27 8.63
CA SER A 104 -10.68 2.70 8.37
C SER A 104 -9.47 3.03 7.50
N PHE A 105 -9.66 3.93 6.54
CA PHE A 105 -8.58 4.42 5.68
C PHE A 105 -8.40 5.91 5.81
N ILE A 106 -7.14 6.32 5.92
CA ILE A 106 -6.72 7.72 6.03
C ILE A 106 -5.71 8.00 4.92
N GLY A 107 -5.74 9.20 4.42
CA GLY A 107 -4.77 9.67 3.42
C GLY A 107 -4.50 11.15 3.56
N HIS A 108 -3.32 11.56 3.10
CA HIS A 108 -2.83 12.93 3.26
C HIS A 108 -2.51 13.61 1.92
N GLY A 109 -2.30 14.92 1.97
CA GLY A 109 -1.92 15.72 0.81
C GLY A 109 -2.91 15.64 -0.33
N ARG A 110 -2.46 15.14 -1.49
CA ARG A 110 -3.31 15.00 -2.67
C ARG A 110 -4.09 13.68 -2.73
N LEU A 111 -3.81 12.71 -1.84
CA LEU A 111 -4.43 11.39 -1.93
C LEU A 111 -5.97 11.43 -1.83
N PRO A 112 -6.60 12.20 -0.91
CA PRO A 112 -8.05 12.28 -0.84
C PRO A 112 -8.74 12.81 -2.12
N LYS A 113 -7.99 13.53 -2.96
CA LYS A 113 -8.49 14.10 -4.23
C LYS A 113 -8.26 13.17 -5.43
N ARG A 114 -7.57 12.05 -5.26
CA ARG A 114 -7.32 11.10 -6.35
C ARG A 114 -8.55 10.25 -6.62
N PRO A 115 -8.89 9.99 -7.89
CA PRO A 115 -10.05 9.19 -8.23
C PRO A 115 -9.84 7.73 -7.78
N ILE A 116 -10.82 7.22 -7.02
CA ILE A 116 -10.91 5.82 -6.57
C ILE A 116 -12.31 5.26 -6.80
N ASN A 117 -13.16 6.00 -7.54
CA ASN A 117 -14.57 5.68 -7.71
C ASN A 117 -14.79 4.27 -8.28
N ASP A 118 -13.96 3.83 -9.21
CA ASP A 118 -14.13 2.53 -9.87
C ASP A 118 -14.03 1.39 -8.85
N ILE A 119 -12.98 1.40 -8.01
CA ILE A 119 -12.81 0.37 -6.98
C ILE A 119 -13.88 0.46 -5.90
N VAL A 120 -14.22 1.67 -5.44
CA VAL A 120 -15.29 1.90 -4.44
C VAL A 120 -16.64 1.40 -4.96
N ASN A 121 -16.98 1.67 -6.20
CA ASN A 121 -18.23 1.21 -6.81
C ASN A 121 -18.30 -0.32 -6.89
N ILE A 122 -17.20 -0.99 -7.26
CA ILE A 122 -17.12 -2.46 -7.27
C ILE A 122 -17.32 -3.01 -5.86
N MET A 123 -16.64 -2.44 -4.87
CA MET A 123 -16.75 -2.90 -3.48
C MET A 123 -18.15 -2.66 -2.89
N LYS A 124 -18.79 -1.54 -3.20
CA LYS A 124 -20.18 -1.27 -2.81
C LYS A 124 -21.16 -2.30 -3.42
N LYS A 125 -20.94 -2.74 -4.65
CA LYS A 125 -21.75 -3.83 -5.26
C LYS A 125 -21.57 -5.17 -4.54
N SER A 126 -20.44 -5.38 -3.87
CA SER A 126 -20.14 -6.56 -3.07
C SER A 126 -20.45 -6.36 -1.56
N SER A 127 -21.45 -5.55 -1.25
CA SER A 127 -21.97 -5.32 0.12
C SER A 127 -21.08 -4.49 1.07
N CYS A 128 -19.96 -3.94 0.62
CA CYS A 128 -19.18 -3.02 1.44
C CYS A 128 -19.89 -1.68 1.64
N ILE A 129 -19.96 -1.21 2.88
CA ILE A 129 -20.60 0.07 3.24
C ILE A 129 -19.50 1.07 3.59
N PHE A 130 -19.40 2.12 2.79
CA PHE A 130 -18.46 3.23 3.00
C PHE A 130 -19.15 4.39 3.73
N SER A 131 -18.49 4.96 4.73
CA SER A 131 -19.01 6.15 5.43
C SER A 131 -18.99 7.42 4.57
N ASN A 132 -18.01 7.50 3.65
CA ASN A 132 -17.80 8.63 2.75
C ASN A 132 -17.31 8.13 1.39
N ASP A 133 -17.45 8.94 0.34
CA ASP A 133 -16.94 8.63 -1.00
C ASP A 133 -15.46 8.99 -1.18
N THR A 134 -14.91 9.79 -0.29
CA THR A 134 -13.51 10.23 -0.28
C THR A 134 -12.88 10.01 1.08
N LEU A 135 -11.54 9.89 1.11
CA LEU A 135 -10.78 9.76 2.36
C LEU A 135 -10.97 11.00 3.28
N PRO A 136 -11.02 10.81 4.61
CA PRO A 136 -11.01 9.52 5.28
C PRO A 136 -12.38 8.84 5.24
N PHE A 137 -12.40 7.51 5.26
CA PHE A 137 -13.64 6.75 5.35
C PHE A 137 -13.47 5.47 6.18
N ASN A 138 -14.58 5.02 6.76
CA ASN A 138 -14.74 3.72 7.37
C ASN A 138 -15.47 2.79 6.41
N ILE A 139 -15.12 1.52 6.42
CA ILE A 139 -15.76 0.49 5.61
C ILE A 139 -16.24 -0.60 6.54
N LYS A 140 -17.50 -0.97 6.40
CA LYS A 140 -18.13 -2.11 7.10
C LYS A 140 -18.50 -3.18 6.10
N ASN A 141 -18.59 -4.41 6.59
CA ASN A 141 -18.80 -5.65 5.85
C ASN A 141 -17.61 -6.07 4.99
N LYS A 142 -17.44 -7.38 4.91
CA LYS A 142 -16.36 -7.96 4.11
C LYS A 142 -16.58 -7.80 2.62
N PHE A 143 -15.50 -7.55 1.92
CA PHE A 143 -15.45 -7.66 0.48
C PHE A 143 -15.35 -9.14 0.10
N ILE A 144 -16.35 -9.64 -0.60
CA ILE A 144 -16.44 -11.01 -1.10
C ILE A 144 -16.40 -10.94 -2.63
N CYS A 145 -15.38 -11.57 -3.24
CA CYS A 145 -15.24 -11.70 -4.70
C CYS A 145 -16.01 -12.91 -5.20
#